data_744d20405967aa2fe99f7a56064dcc9e
#
_entry.id   744d20405967aa2fe99f7a56064dcc9e
#
_cell.length_a   1.000
_cell.length_b   1.000
_cell.length_c   1.000
_cell.angle_alpha   90.00
_cell.angle_beta   90.00
_cell.angle_gamma   90.00
#
_symmetry.space_group_name_H-M   'P 1'
#
loop_
_entity.id
_entity.type
_entity.pdbx_description
1 polymer ?
#
loop_
_entity_poly.entity_id
_entity_poly.type
_entity_poly.pdbx_seq_one_letter_code
_entity_poly.pdbx_strand_id
1 'polypeptide(L)'
;MQVEKIIKANVEVLTIKPTEIDTFWPLVEFFIAESLKFSGQYADAKHIKKLLKQNIMHLWVMFGTDDDGENKVFGCCTSRFFDNPNFKELQGLICTGKKMNLWSDKLVKTLEEFAKVNNCKRVTALMRPGYKKIMTKYNWKVKHYEFQKELSK
;
A
#
# COMPACT_ATOMS: atom_id res chain seq x y z
N MET A 1 -14.00 13.93 40.26
CA MET A 1 -13.15 12.88 39.70
C MET A 1 -13.07 13.06 38.19
N GLN A 2 -11.89 13.38 37.69
CA GLN A 2 -11.68 13.51 36.25
C GLN A 2 -11.57 12.13 35.63
N VAL A 3 -12.44 11.84 34.68
CA VAL A 3 -12.30 10.63 33.87
C VAL A 3 -11.34 10.98 32.74
N GLU A 4 -10.16 10.37 32.73
CA GLU A 4 -9.25 10.52 31.62
C GLU A 4 -9.91 9.98 30.35
N LYS A 5 -10.02 10.86 29.36
CA LYS A 5 -10.55 10.47 28.06
C LYS A 5 -9.48 9.67 27.32
N ILE A 6 -9.70 8.37 27.17
CA ILE A 6 -8.81 7.52 26.41
C ILE A 6 -9.03 7.83 24.93
N ILE A 7 -8.01 8.42 24.31
CA ILE A 7 -8.03 8.68 22.85
C ILE A 7 -7.59 7.40 22.17
N LYS A 8 -8.52 6.79 21.44
CA LYS A 8 -8.19 5.62 20.61
C LYS A 8 -7.74 6.07 19.23
N ALA A 9 -6.69 5.46 18.73
CA ALA A 9 -6.28 5.64 17.35
C ALA A 9 -7.42 5.19 16.43
N ASN A 10 -7.71 6.01 15.42
CA ASN A 10 -8.72 5.72 14.40
C ASN A 10 -8.08 5.84 13.03
N VAL A 11 -8.09 4.75 12.27
CA VAL A 11 -7.43 4.69 10.97
C VAL A 11 -8.45 4.31 9.90
N GLU A 12 -8.41 5.05 8.81
CA GLU A 12 -9.18 4.78 7.61
C GLU A 12 -8.24 4.47 6.44
N VAL A 13 -8.71 3.62 5.53
CA VAL A 13 -8.02 3.30 4.28
C VAL A 13 -8.96 3.68 3.14
N LEU A 14 -8.51 4.62 2.30
CA LEU A 14 -9.30 5.06 1.15
C LEU A 14 -8.54 4.84 -0.14
N THR A 15 -9.26 4.44 -1.18
CA THR A 15 -8.74 4.48 -2.53
C THR A 15 -9.03 5.86 -3.14
N ILE A 16 -8.06 6.41 -3.84
CA ILE A 16 -8.14 7.75 -4.42
C ILE A 16 -8.48 7.63 -5.90
N LYS A 17 -9.53 8.33 -6.32
CA LYS A 17 -9.95 8.32 -7.73
C LYS A 17 -8.86 8.96 -8.61
N PRO A 18 -8.72 8.52 -9.88
CA PRO A 18 -7.76 9.11 -10.79
C PRO A 18 -7.87 10.63 -10.93
N THR A 19 -9.10 11.16 -10.88
CA THR A 19 -9.36 12.60 -10.96
C THR A 19 -8.92 13.37 -9.72
N GLU A 20 -8.67 12.69 -8.61
CA GLU A 20 -8.28 13.31 -7.34
C GLU A 20 -6.79 13.15 -7.03
N ILE A 21 -6.05 12.49 -7.89
CA ILE A 21 -4.62 12.21 -7.65
C ILE A 21 -3.84 13.51 -7.45
N ASP A 22 -4.05 14.51 -8.27
CA ASP A 22 -3.33 15.78 -8.12
C ASP A 22 -3.57 16.43 -6.76
N THR A 23 -4.78 16.31 -6.22
CA THR A 23 -5.14 16.86 -4.92
C THR A 23 -4.44 16.14 -3.77
N PHE A 24 -4.38 14.81 -3.84
CA PHE A 24 -3.81 13.99 -2.77
C PHE A 24 -2.30 13.78 -2.90
N TRP A 25 -1.72 14.02 -4.08
CA TRP A 25 -0.33 13.73 -4.36
C TRP A 25 0.65 14.35 -3.36
N PRO A 26 0.51 15.63 -2.97
CA PRO A 26 1.43 16.23 -1.99
C PRO A 26 1.48 15.50 -0.65
N LEU A 27 0.42 14.77 -0.29
CA LEU A 27 0.34 14.04 0.97
C LEU A 27 1.09 12.71 0.93
N VAL A 28 1.30 12.13 -0.25
CA VAL A 28 1.87 10.79 -0.40
C VAL A 28 3.20 10.76 -1.16
N GLU A 29 3.54 11.83 -1.88
CA GLU A 29 4.73 11.88 -2.72
C GLU A 29 6.00 11.49 -1.97
N PHE A 30 6.17 12.02 -0.76
CA PHE A 30 7.33 11.71 0.06
C PHE A 30 7.43 10.21 0.36
N PHE A 31 6.31 9.59 0.75
CA PHE A 31 6.29 8.16 1.05
C PHE A 31 6.67 7.33 -0.17
N ILE A 32 6.12 7.68 -1.32
CA ILE A 32 6.41 6.96 -2.57
C ILE A 32 7.86 7.13 -2.96
N ALA A 33 8.38 8.35 -2.94
CA ALA A 33 9.78 8.62 -3.28
C ALA A 33 10.75 7.86 -2.36
N GLU A 34 10.49 7.85 -1.06
CA GLU A 34 11.31 7.10 -0.11
C GLU A 34 11.27 5.60 -0.37
N SER A 35 10.09 5.06 -0.67
CA SER A 35 9.94 3.64 -0.99
C SER A 35 10.71 3.24 -2.24
N LEU A 36 10.71 4.08 -3.27
CA LEU A 36 11.37 3.79 -4.53
C LEU A 36 12.90 3.70 -4.41
N LYS A 37 13.48 4.30 -3.39
CA LYS A 37 14.91 4.15 -3.10
C LYS A 37 15.31 2.70 -2.81
N PHE A 38 14.36 1.89 -2.34
CA PHE A 38 14.60 0.50 -1.96
C PHE A 38 14.06 -0.52 -2.97
N SER A 39 13.36 -0.07 -4.01
CA SER A 39 12.61 -0.96 -4.91
C SER A 39 13.30 -1.30 -6.22
N GLY A 40 14.60 -1.05 -6.34
CA GLY A 40 15.36 -1.43 -7.53
C GLY A 40 15.10 -0.58 -8.76
N GLN A 41 14.57 0.62 -8.60
CA GLN A 41 14.48 1.62 -9.66
C GLN A 41 13.51 1.31 -10.81
N TYR A 42 12.40 0.66 -10.52
CA TYR A 42 11.38 0.37 -11.55
C TYR A 42 10.75 1.63 -12.14
N ALA A 43 10.71 2.71 -11.35
CA ALA A 43 10.08 3.95 -11.77
C ALA A 43 10.49 5.09 -10.83
N ASP A 44 10.26 6.32 -11.25
CA ASP A 44 10.32 7.46 -10.35
C ASP A 44 8.91 7.84 -9.89
N ALA A 45 8.82 8.77 -8.94
CA ALA A 45 7.53 9.18 -8.39
C ALA A 45 6.62 9.80 -9.45
N LYS A 46 7.17 10.52 -10.41
CA LYS A 46 6.38 11.12 -11.50
C LYS A 46 5.73 10.06 -12.38
N HIS A 47 6.47 8.98 -12.63
CA HIS A 47 5.94 7.87 -13.42
C HIS A 47 4.78 7.19 -12.70
N ILE A 48 4.94 6.95 -11.40
CA ILE A 48 3.87 6.38 -10.57
C ILE A 48 2.64 7.28 -10.60
N LYS A 49 2.82 8.59 -10.43
CA LYS A 49 1.72 9.56 -10.49
C LYS A 49 0.96 9.46 -11.82
N LYS A 50 1.69 9.36 -12.92
CA LYS A 50 1.11 9.22 -14.26
C LYS A 50 0.24 7.96 -14.35
N LEU A 51 0.75 6.83 -13.89
CA LEU A 51 0.00 5.57 -13.92
C LEU A 51 -1.27 5.63 -13.06
N LEU A 52 -1.20 6.30 -11.92
CA LEU A 52 -2.37 6.52 -11.06
C LEU A 52 -3.43 7.38 -11.75
N LYS A 53 -3.02 8.45 -12.43
CA LYS A 53 -3.93 9.31 -13.17
C LYS A 53 -4.55 8.60 -14.38
N GLN A 54 -3.86 7.64 -14.96
CA GLN A 54 -4.35 6.82 -16.07
C GLN A 54 -5.21 5.63 -15.63
N ASN A 55 -5.41 5.47 -14.33
CA ASN A 55 -6.14 4.35 -13.73
C ASN A 55 -5.50 2.98 -14.03
N ILE A 56 -4.19 2.96 -14.31
CA ILE A 56 -3.42 1.73 -14.48
C ILE A 56 -3.02 1.16 -13.11
N MET A 57 -2.83 2.04 -12.14
CA MET A 57 -2.58 1.69 -10.75
C MET A 57 -3.61 2.35 -9.85
N HIS A 58 -3.82 1.77 -8.68
CA HIS A 58 -4.67 2.31 -7.63
C HIS A 58 -3.81 2.90 -6.53
N LEU A 59 -4.25 4.01 -5.96
CA LEU A 59 -3.63 4.60 -4.78
C LEU A 59 -4.54 4.39 -3.57
N TRP A 60 -3.97 3.85 -2.50
CA TRP A 60 -4.63 3.67 -1.20
C TRP A 60 -3.90 4.55 -0.20
N VAL A 61 -4.65 5.35 0.55
CA VAL A 61 -4.08 6.24 1.56
C VAL A 61 -4.57 5.80 2.93
N MET A 62 -3.65 5.62 3.85
CA MET A 62 -3.94 5.31 5.25
C MET A 62 -3.84 6.61 6.04
N PHE A 63 -4.94 7.03 6.62
CA PHE A 63 -5.00 8.28 7.36
C PHE A 63 -5.93 8.14 8.56
N GLY A 64 -5.87 9.09 9.44
CA GLY A 64 -6.72 9.12 10.60
C GLY A 64 -6.08 9.82 11.77
N THR A 65 -6.49 9.43 12.95
CA THR A 65 -6.05 10.00 14.21
C THR A 65 -5.15 8.99 14.92
N ASP A 66 -3.99 9.43 15.37
CA ASP A 66 -3.11 8.58 16.17
C ASP A 66 -3.49 8.64 17.66
N ASP A 67 -2.68 7.95 18.48
CA ASP A 67 -2.88 7.88 19.94
C ASP A 67 -2.77 9.26 20.62
N ASP A 68 -2.12 10.23 19.97
CA ASP A 68 -2.00 11.61 20.46
C ASP A 68 -3.21 12.48 20.06
N GLY A 69 -4.14 11.93 19.29
CA GLY A 69 -5.33 12.63 18.81
C GLY A 69 -5.08 13.53 17.62
N GLU A 70 -3.93 13.42 16.96
CA GLU A 70 -3.61 14.23 15.79
C GLU A 70 -4.02 13.54 14.50
N ASN A 71 -4.59 14.31 13.57
CA ASN A 71 -4.91 13.83 12.23
C ASN A 71 -3.65 13.73 11.38
N LYS A 72 -3.43 12.58 10.77
CA LYS A 72 -2.21 12.31 9.97
C LYS A 72 -2.51 11.40 8.78
N VAL A 73 -1.68 11.56 7.75
CA VAL A 73 -1.49 10.52 6.73
C VAL A 73 -0.36 9.63 7.22
N PHE A 74 -0.67 8.38 7.48
CA PHE A 74 0.31 7.41 8.00
C PHE A 74 1.16 6.82 6.88
N GLY A 75 0.61 6.69 5.70
CA GLY A 75 1.30 6.10 4.57
C GLY A 75 0.38 5.87 3.39
N CYS A 76 0.88 5.13 2.44
CA CYS A 76 0.11 4.79 1.25
C CYS A 76 0.53 3.42 0.70
N CYS A 77 -0.34 2.90 -0.15
CA CYS A 77 -0.11 1.66 -0.86
C CYS A 77 -0.52 1.87 -2.31
N THR A 78 0.19 1.25 -3.24
CA THR A 78 -0.25 1.19 -4.64
C THR A 78 -0.52 -0.25 -5.02
N SER A 79 -1.49 -0.44 -5.89
CA SER A 79 -1.85 -1.76 -6.39
C SER A 79 -2.23 -1.68 -7.85
N ARG A 80 -2.27 -2.83 -8.51
CA ARG A 80 -2.78 -2.95 -9.86
C ARG A 80 -3.40 -4.32 -10.05
N PHE A 81 -4.30 -4.43 -11.02
CA PHE A 81 -4.77 -5.73 -11.46
C PHE A 81 -3.76 -6.32 -12.42
N PHE A 82 -3.53 -7.60 -12.29
CA PHE A 82 -2.75 -8.38 -13.22
C PHE A 82 -3.65 -9.49 -13.77
N ASP A 83 -3.92 -9.42 -15.08
CA ASP A 83 -4.72 -10.42 -15.77
C ASP A 83 -3.81 -11.36 -16.54
N ASN A 84 -3.95 -12.64 -16.28
CA ASN A 84 -3.31 -13.69 -17.08
C ASN A 84 -4.40 -14.61 -17.64
N PRO A 85 -4.08 -15.51 -18.58
CA PRO A 85 -5.12 -16.35 -19.22
C PRO A 85 -5.96 -17.18 -18.25
N ASN A 86 -5.44 -17.47 -17.07
CA ASN A 86 -6.10 -18.39 -16.13
C ASN A 86 -6.86 -17.68 -15.03
N PHE A 87 -6.44 -16.47 -14.64
CA PHE A 87 -7.05 -15.76 -13.52
C PHE A 87 -6.61 -14.30 -13.46
N LYS A 88 -7.35 -13.55 -12.69
CA LYS A 88 -7.05 -12.16 -12.35
C LYS A 88 -6.52 -12.10 -10.91
N GLU A 89 -5.52 -11.24 -10.67
CA GLU A 89 -5.04 -11.02 -9.30
C GLU A 89 -4.87 -9.52 -9.02
N LEU A 90 -4.96 -9.17 -7.75
CA LEU A 90 -4.62 -7.83 -7.28
C LEU A 90 -3.20 -7.87 -6.74
N GLN A 91 -2.33 -7.05 -7.30
CA GLN A 91 -0.93 -7.00 -6.90
C GLN A 91 -0.62 -5.70 -6.19
N GLY A 92 -0.17 -5.78 -4.95
CA GLY A 92 0.38 -4.66 -4.20
C GLY A 92 1.82 -4.42 -4.62
N LEU A 93 2.15 -3.19 -4.98
CA LEU A 93 3.47 -2.84 -5.52
C LEU A 93 4.31 -2.01 -4.56
N ILE A 94 3.71 -1.02 -3.94
CA ILE A 94 4.33 -0.14 -2.96
C ILE A 94 3.46 -0.17 -1.72
N CYS A 95 4.08 -0.37 -0.57
CA CYS A 95 3.41 -0.24 0.71
C CYS A 95 4.40 0.41 1.66
N THR A 96 4.11 1.60 2.09
CA THR A 96 5.06 2.43 2.84
C THR A 96 4.33 3.34 3.81
N GLY A 97 4.99 3.65 4.90
CA GLY A 97 4.42 4.55 5.90
C GLY A 97 5.02 4.36 7.27
N LYS A 98 4.45 5.08 8.22
CA LYS A 98 4.84 5.05 9.62
C LYS A 98 3.72 4.42 10.44
N LYS A 99 4.06 3.92 11.63
CA LYS A 99 3.08 3.33 12.58
C LYS A 99 2.26 2.21 11.95
N MET A 100 2.94 1.30 11.27
CA MET A 100 2.31 0.19 10.55
C MET A 100 1.35 -0.63 11.41
N ASN A 101 1.63 -0.77 12.71
CA ASN A 101 0.78 -1.47 13.64
C ASN A 101 -0.64 -0.89 13.73
N LEU A 102 -0.82 0.39 13.38
CA LEU A 102 -2.13 1.03 13.42
C LEU A 102 -2.99 0.74 12.19
N TRP A 103 -2.37 0.48 11.03
CA TRP A 103 -3.11 0.41 9.77
C TRP A 103 -2.96 -0.90 8.99
N SER A 104 -1.99 -1.75 9.32
CA SER A 104 -1.72 -2.95 8.51
C SER A 104 -2.92 -3.90 8.44
N ASP A 105 -3.59 -4.14 9.57
CA ASP A 105 -4.76 -5.02 9.60
C ASP A 105 -5.87 -4.50 8.68
N LYS A 106 -6.18 -3.23 8.78
CA LYS A 106 -7.23 -2.61 7.98
C LYS A 106 -6.87 -2.57 6.49
N LEU A 107 -5.61 -2.29 6.17
CA LEU A 107 -5.15 -2.29 4.79
C LEU A 107 -5.28 -3.68 4.15
N VAL A 108 -4.81 -4.71 4.84
CA VAL A 108 -4.87 -6.09 4.35
C VAL A 108 -6.32 -6.48 4.08
N LYS A 109 -7.21 -6.24 5.04
CA LYS A 109 -8.64 -6.55 4.88
C LYS A 109 -9.28 -5.78 3.73
N THR A 110 -8.93 -4.50 3.60
CA THR A 110 -9.47 -3.64 2.54
C THR A 110 -9.03 -4.14 1.15
N LEU A 111 -7.76 -4.50 1.00
CA LEU A 111 -7.25 -5.02 -0.26
C LEU A 111 -7.86 -6.38 -0.60
N GLU A 112 -8.00 -7.26 0.38
CA GLU A 112 -8.63 -8.56 0.17
C GLU A 112 -10.09 -8.42 -0.26
N GLU A 113 -10.84 -7.51 0.36
CA GLU A 113 -12.23 -7.25 -0.01
C GLU A 113 -12.34 -6.64 -1.41
N PHE A 114 -11.47 -5.68 -1.73
CA PHE A 114 -11.41 -5.09 -3.06
C PHE A 114 -11.12 -6.14 -4.13
N ALA A 115 -10.20 -7.06 -3.84
CA ALA A 115 -9.89 -8.15 -4.75
C ALA A 115 -11.10 -9.06 -4.98
N LYS A 116 -11.81 -9.42 -3.92
CA LYS A 116 -13.01 -10.28 -4.03
C LYS A 116 -14.10 -9.62 -4.86
N VAL A 117 -14.39 -8.34 -4.60
CA VAL A 117 -15.40 -7.58 -5.32
C VAL A 117 -15.06 -7.49 -6.82
N ASN A 118 -13.78 -7.49 -7.16
CA ASN A 118 -13.31 -7.40 -8.54
C ASN A 118 -13.00 -8.78 -9.16
N ASN A 119 -13.48 -9.84 -8.55
CA ASN A 119 -13.33 -11.22 -9.06
C ASN A 119 -11.88 -11.68 -9.20
N CYS A 120 -11.01 -11.20 -8.34
CA CYS A 120 -9.64 -11.68 -8.31
C CYS A 120 -9.55 -13.02 -7.60
N LYS A 121 -8.71 -13.90 -8.13
CA LYS A 121 -8.44 -15.19 -7.50
C LYS A 121 -7.55 -15.05 -6.27
N ARG A 122 -6.64 -14.08 -6.29
CA ARG A 122 -5.68 -13.89 -5.21
C ARG A 122 -5.24 -12.44 -5.11
N VAL A 123 -4.62 -12.13 -3.97
CA VAL A 123 -3.89 -10.89 -3.75
C VAL A 123 -2.41 -11.26 -3.61
N THR A 124 -1.54 -10.54 -4.30
CA THR A 124 -0.09 -10.71 -4.18
C THR A 124 0.55 -9.38 -3.82
N ALA A 125 1.78 -9.44 -3.33
CA ALA A 125 2.54 -8.24 -3.02
C ALA A 125 4.02 -8.49 -3.16
N LEU A 126 4.73 -7.47 -3.63
CA LEU A 126 6.18 -7.44 -3.67
C LEU A 126 6.65 -6.67 -2.43
N MET A 127 7.33 -7.37 -1.53
CA MET A 127 7.75 -6.80 -0.25
C MET A 127 9.17 -7.20 0.09
N ARG A 128 9.83 -6.36 0.88
CA ARG A 128 11.14 -6.70 1.43
C ARG A 128 10.98 -7.88 2.42
N PRO A 129 12.03 -8.71 2.59
CA PRO A 129 11.96 -9.89 3.47
C PRO A 129 11.51 -9.61 4.89
N GLY A 130 11.77 -8.41 5.42
CA GLY A 130 11.36 -8.02 6.77
C GLY A 130 9.85 -8.06 7.01
N TYR A 131 9.05 -8.02 5.96
CA TYR A 131 7.59 -8.07 6.08
C TYR A 131 7.04 -9.50 6.20
N LYS A 132 7.86 -10.52 6.00
CA LYS A 132 7.41 -11.92 6.04
C LYS A 132 6.68 -12.28 7.32
N LYS A 133 7.24 -11.89 8.47
CA LYS A 133 6.66 -12.19 9.77
C LYS A 133 5.27 -11.57 9.94
N ILE A 134 5.12 -10.33 9.51
CA ILE A 134 3.85 -9.60 9.60
C ILE A 134 2.80 -10.26 8.69
N MET A 135 3.17 -10.55 7.45
CA MET A 135 2.24 -11.09 6.46
C MET A 135 1.79 -12.52 6.81
N THR A 136 2.63 -13.29 7.47
CA THR A 136 2.27 -14.63 7.95
C THR A 136 1.09 -14.58 8.93
N LYS A 137 0.96 -13.52 9.71
CA LYS A 137 -0.18 -13.32 10.63
C LYS A 137 -1.51 -13.26 9.89
N TYR A 138 -1.51 -12.84 8.63
CA TYR A 138 -2.71 -12.71 7.80
C TYR A 138 -2.88 -13.91 6.86
N ASN A 139 -2.14 -14.98 7.07
CA ASN A 139 -2.15 -16.19 6.24
C ASN A 139 -1.60 -15.97 4.83
N TRP A 140 -0.78 -14.98 4.65
CA TRP A 140 -0.06 -14.78 3.40
C TRP A 140 1.22 -15.63 3.41
N LYS A 141 1.53 -16.21 2.27
CA LYS A 141 2.68 -17.13 2.12
C LYS A 141 3.66 -16.58 1.10
N VAL A 142 4.95 -16.81 1.34
CA VAL A 142 5.97 -16.56 0.33
C VAL A 142 5.83 -17.62 -0.76
N LYS A 143 5.65 -17.18 -2.00
CA LYS A 143 5.49 -18.09 -3.15
C LYS A 143 6.80 -18.36 -3.88
N HIS A 144 7.64 -17.35 -4.02
CA HIS A 144 8.93 -17.47 -4.70
C HIS A 144 9.83 -16.33 -4.29
N TYR A 145 11.11 -16.46 -4.61
CA TYR A 145 12.11 -15.43 -4.39
C TYR A 145 12.55 -14.88 -5.75
N GLU A 146 12.76 -13.57 -5.82
CA GLU A 146 13.40 -12.95 -6.97
C GLU A 146 14.90 -12.86 -6.72
N PHE A 147 15.70 -13.37 -7.67
CA PHE A 147 17.15 -13.23 -7.65
C PHE A 147 17.56 -12.21 -8.69
N GLN A 148 18.36 -11.25 -8.32
CA GLN A 148 18.77 -10.17 -9.19
C GLN A 148 20.29 -10.07 -9.24
N LYS A 149 20.82 -9.83 -10.43
CA LYS A 149 22.25 -9.54 -10.62
C LYS A 149 22.37 -8.31 -11.51
N GLU A 150 23.06 -7.29 -10.99
CA GLU A 150 23.38 -6.13 -11.80
C GLU A 150 24.45 -6.50 -12.82
N LEU A 151 24.23 -6.10 -14.06
CA LEU A 151 25.21 -6.38 -15.12
C LEU A 151 26.08 -5.14 -15.33
N SER A 152 27.39 -5.34 -15.24
CA SER A 152 28.35 -4.30 -15.55
C SER A 152 28.42 -4.10 -17.05
N LYS A 153 28.52 -2.84 -17.47
CA LYS A 153 28.73 -2.51 -18.88
C LYS A 153 30.14 -2.85 -19.34
#